data_75868335d302c4578099432076f1a248
#
_entry.id   75868335d302c4578099432076f1a248
#
_cell.length_a   1.000
_cell.length_b   1.000
_cell.length_c   1.000
_cell.angle_alpha   90.00
_cell.angle_beta   90.00
_cell.angle_gamma   90.00
#
_symmetry.space_group_name_H-M   'P 1'
#
loop_
_entity.id
_entity.type
_entity.pdbx_description
1 polymer ?
#
loop_
_entity_poly.entity_id
_entity_poly.type
_entity_poly.pdbx_seq_one_letter_code
_entity_poly.pdbx_strand_id
1 'polypeptide(L)'
;MSVDLENLSFGAIENIAIPVSDNDLVPYTINVEGTDYDHYNYTNRVDSPVIAGDKIYYGLSKGAYSPENPCTGRGCPGAVYTNVETLVLDYPTLTNPKIIATDMAQGATNGYRTPVAYTDDLGDVYQIISVPDNNYDTHILKISNGDYDASYDFNLSDLLGFNVASNGWFYVGNGIGYVPYANTDLSDDWFNASVWSIARVDVYNKTVVNLNVPKDLWLTQYQNAVVKDGKFYMSITPTGVDGNVYIFDINSEDPNAFEKGAVLKNLAEGTFIGIY
;
A
#
# COMPACT_ATOMS: atom_id res chain seq x y z
N MET A 1 15.70 -12.54 10.97
CA MET A 1 17.16 -12.53 10.71
C MET A 1 17.57 -11.07 10.57
N SER A 2 18.47 -10.61 11.38
CA SER A 2 19.09 -9.28 11.23
C SER A 2 20.29 -9.34 10.29
N VAL A 3 20.58 -8.20 9.66
CA VAL A 3 21.78 -8.03 8.83
C VAL A 3 22.52 -6.82 9.36
N ASP A 4 23.77 -7.02 9.73
CA ASP A 4 24.68 -5.94 10.10
C ASP A 4 25.37 -5.44 8.82
N LEU A 5 25.00 -4.25 8.38
CA LEU A 5 25.51 -3.67 7.14
C LEU A 5 26.94 -3.12 7.29
N GLU A 6 27.39 -2.82 8.50
CA GLU A 6 28.75 -2.33 8.75
C GLU A 6 29.77 -3.48 8.68
N ASN A 7 29.42 -4.60 9.28
CA ASN A 7 30.28 -5.78 9.34
C ASN A 7 29.95 -6.85 8.28
N LEU A 8 28.92 -6.62 7.46
CA LEU A 8 28.42 -7.54 6.43
C LEU A 8 28.15 -8.95 6.99
N SER A 9 27.54 -9.01 8.17
CA SER A 9 27.26 -10.25 8.88
C SER A 9 25.78 -10.47 9.10
N PHE A 10 25.40 -11.73 9.24
CA PHE A 10 24.03 -12.12 9.55
C PHE A 10 23.92 -12.43 11.04
N GLY A 11 22.91 -11.85 11.67
CA GLY A 11 22.53 -12.19 13.05
C GLY A 11 21.76 -13.52 13.12
N ALA A 12 21.39 -13.90 14.33
CA ALA A 12 20.58 -15.08 14.55
C ALA A 12 19.21 -14.99 13.83
N ILE A 13 18.73 -16.15 13.37
CA ILE A 13 17.36 -16.28 12.89
C ILE A 13 16.47 -16.43 14.12
N GLU A 14 15.55 -15.49 14.31
CA GLU A 14 14.55 -15.55 15.36
C GLU A 14 13.19 -15.87 14.74
N ASN A 15 12.45 -16.76 15.38
CA ASN A 15 11.08 -17.09 14.99
C ASN A 15 10.14 -16.28 15.90
N ILE A 16 9.33 -15.45 15.28
CA ILE A 16 8.30 -14.67 15.95
C ILE A 16 6.95 -15.31 15.62
N ALA A 17 6.23 -15.75 16.65
CA ALA A 17 4.86 -16.21 16.49
C ALA A 17 3.94 -15.00 16.24
N ILE A 18 3.27 -14.97 15.10
CA ILE A 18 2.26 -13.96 14.81
C ILE A 18 0.99 -14.33 15.57
N PRO A 19 0.42 -13.42 16.40
CA PRO A 19 -0.85 -13.68 17.05
C PRO A 19 -1.96 -13.93 16.03
N VAL A 20 -2.90 -14.80 16.37
CA VAL A 20 -4.15 -14.96 15.60
C VAL A 20 -5.06 -13.79 15.96
N SER A 21 -5.59 -13.11 14.97
CA SER A 21 -6.59 -12.06 15.19
C SER A 21 -7.93 -12.67 15.55
N ASP A 22 -8.70 -12.03 16.45
CA ASP A 22 -10.06 -12.42 16.77
C ASP A 22 -10.96 -12.40 15.53
N ASN A 23 -10.71 -11.49 14.58
CA ASN A 23 -11.44 -11.41 13.31
C ASN A 23 -11.17 -12.61 12.40
N ASP A 24 -9.99 -13.23 12.48
CA ASP A 24 -9.65 -14.42 11.71
C ASP A 24 -10.44 -15.67 12.18
N LEU A 25 -10.99 -15.61 13.39
CA LEU A 25 -11.80 -16.68 13.98
C LEU A 25 -13.30 -16.57 13.65
N VAL A 26 -13.71 -15.48 13.01
CA VAL A 26 -15.11 -15.27 12.62
C VAL A 26 -15.33 -15.86 11.22
N PRO A 27 -16.21 -16.88 11.08
CA PRO A 27 -16.50 -17.45 9.77
C PRO A 27 -17.32 -16.53 8.89
N TYR A 28 -17.13 -16.66 7.59
CA TYR A 28 -17.97 -16.07 6.55
C TYR A 28 -18.25 -17.11 5.46
N THR A 29 -19.42 -17.02 4.83
CA THR A 29 -19.86 -18.02 3.86
C THR A 29 -19.45 -17.64 2.45
N ILE A 30 -18.82 -18.56 1.72
CA ILE A 30 -18.57 -18.43 0.27
C ILE A 30 -19.26 -19.58 -0.45
N ASN A 31 -19.99 -19.24 -1.53
CA ASN A 31 -20.56 -20.22 -2.44
C ASN A 31 -19.49 -20.70 -3.42
N VAL A 32 -19.20 -22.00 -3.40
CA VAL A 32 -18.27 -22.64 -4.33
C VAL A 32 -19.05 -23.67 -5.13
N GLU A 33 -19.21 -23.44 -6.42
CA GLU A 33 -19.92 -24.33 -7.35
C GLU A 33 -21.32 -24.75 -6.87
N GLY A 34 -22.07 -23.81 -6.27
CA GLY A 34 -23.43 -24.04 -5.81
C GLY A 34 -23.55 -24.59 -4.38
N THR A 35 -22.45 -24.76 -3.67
CA THR A 35 -22.42 -25.21 -2.27
C THR A 35 -21.82 -24.11 -1.38
N ASP A 36 -22.50 -23.81 -0.28
CA ASP A 36 -22.03 -22.82 0.70
C ASP A 36 -21.09 -23.49 1.69
N TYR A 37 -19.92 -22.87 1.90
CA TYR A 37 -18.92 -23.32 2.85
C TYR A 37 -18.51 -22.19 3.77
N ASP A 38 -18.29 -22.52 5.04
CA ASP A 38 -17.69 -21.58 5.97
C ASP A 38 -16.19 -21.44 5.69
N HIS A 39 -15.75 -20.20 5.58
CA HIS A 39 -14.37 -19.82 5.40
C HIS A 39 -13.90 -18.95 6.57
N TYR A 40 -12.61 -18.99 6.80
CA TYR A 40 -11.90 -18.20 7.81
C TYR A 40 -10.72 -17.52 7.18
N ASN A 41 -10.34 -16.38 7.72
CA ASN A 41 -9.10 -15.73 7.33
C ASN A 41 -7.89 -16.31 8.07
N TYR A 42 -6.73 -16.13 7.49
CA TYR A 42 -5.44 -16.33 8.16
C TYR A 42 -4.40 -15.38 7.57
N THR A 43 -3.42 -14.97 8.37
CA THR A 43 -2.30 -14.17 7.86
C THR A 43 -1.43 -15.02 6.93
N ASN A 44 -1.41 -14.68 5.65
CA ASN A 44 -0.64 -15.40 4.64
C ASN A 44 0.65 -14.69 4.22
N ARG A 45 0.77 -13.40 4.55
CA ARG A 45 1.97 -12.61 4.24
C ARG A 45 2.19 -11.50 5.27
N VAL A 46 3.45 -11.26 5.56
CA VAL A 46 3.95 -10.11 6.33
C VAL A 46 4.80 -9.28 5.39
N ASP A 47 4.55 -7.99 5.32
CA ASP A 47 5.22 -7.05 4.43
C ASP A 47 6.46 -6.43 5.07
N SER A 48 7.16 -5.60 4.29
CA SER A 48 8.31 -4.82 4.77
C SER A 48 7.91 -3.90 5.93
N PRO A 49 8.67 -3.86 7.02
CA PRO A 49 8.31 -3.06 8.17
C PRO A 49 8.70 -1.60 8.04
N VAL A 50 8.06 -0.78 8.87
CA VAL A 50 8.52 0.56 9.22
C VAL A 50 8.77 0.66 10.72
N ILE A 51 9.73 1.50 11.12
CA ILE A 51 10.10 1.71 12.51
C ILE A 51 9.67 3.13 12.90
N ALA A 52 8.95 3.24 14.01
CA ALA A 52 8.61 4.52 14.61
C ALA A 52 8.82 4.43 16.13
N GLY A 53 9.75 5.24 16.65
CA GLY A 53 10.13 5.21 18.06
C GLY A 53 10.67 3.85 18.49
N ASP A 54 10.04 3.27 19.51
CA ASP A 54 10.35 1.97 20.09
C ASP A 54 9.51 0.81 19.53
N LYS A 55 8.85 1.02 18.40
CA LYS A 55 7.98 0.04 17.73
C LYS A 55 8.41 -0.21 16.29
N ILE A 56 8.11 -1.43 15.84
CA ILE A 56 8.21 -1.83 14.44
C ILE A 56 6.85 -2.37 13.98
N TYR A 57 6.41 -1.93 12.82
CA TYR A 57 5.08 -2.17 12.25
C TYR A 57 5.21 -2.94 10.95
N TYR A 58 4.50 -4.05 10.84
CA TYR A 58 4.46 -4.88 9.65
C TYR A 58 3.06 -4.90 9.05
N GLY A 59 2.95 -4.58 7.79
CA GLY A 59 1.70 -4.78 7.05
C GLY A 59 1.37 -6.26 6.88
N LEU A 60 0.09 -6.57 6.80
CA LEU A 60 -0.44 -7.93 6.72
C LEU A 60 -1.31 -8.12 5.49
N SER A 61 -1.23 -9.32 4.92
CA SER A 61 -2.22 -9.83 3.97
C SER A 61 -2.86 -11.09 4.51
N LYS A 62 -4.12 -11.28 4.15
CA LYS A 62 -4.91 -12.45 4.55
C LYS A 62 -5.13 -13.40 3.37
N GLY A 63 -5.19 -14.67 3.67
CA GLY A 63 -5.75 -15.70 2.82
C GLY A 63 -7.02 -16.26 3.42
N ALA A 64 -7.82 -16.96 2.63
CA ALA A 64 -9.00 -17.68 3.08
C ALA A 64 -8.74 -19.18 3.12
N TYR A 65 -9.37 -19.87 4.08
CA TYR A 65 -9.42 -21.32 4.08
C TYR A 65 -10.77 -21.82 4.60
N SER A 66 -11.18 -22.97 4.12
CA SER A 66 -12.33 -23.70 4.64
C SER A 66 -11.88 -25.07 5.13
N PRO A 67 -12.21 -25.46 6.37
CA PRO A 67 -11.94 -26.82 6.85
C PRO A 67 -12.71 -27.90 6.08
N GLU A 68 -13.90 -27.55 5.56
CA GLU A 68 -14.81 -28.48 4.88
C GLU A 68 -14.51 -28.58 3.37
N ASN A 69 -13.97 -27.53 2.77
CA ASN A 69 -13.60 -27.46 1.35
C ASN A 69 -12.19 -26.89 1.19
N PRO A 70 -11.14 -27.66 1.55
CA PRO A 70 -9.77 -27.19 1.45
C PRO A 70 -9.38 -26.94 -0.01
N CYS A 71 -8.87 -25.74 -0.28
CA CYS A 71 -8.42 -25.31 -1.59
C CYS A 71 -6.98 -24.84 -1.50
N THR A 72 -6.17 -25.16 -2.51
CA THR A 72 -4.76 -24.71 -2.59
C THR A 72 -4.43 -24.26 -4.00
N GLY A 73 -3.67 -23.16 -4.10
CA GLY A 73 -3.20 -22.63 -5.38
C GLY A 73 -4.05 -21.50 -5.95
N ARG A 74 -3.86 -21.23 -7.24
CA ARG A 74 -4.61 -20.17 -7.93
C ARG A 74 -6.06 -20.58 -8.16
N GLY A 75 -6.98 -19.65 -7.95
CA GLY A 75 -8.42 -19.88 -8.13
C GLY A 75 -9.15 -20.23 -6.82
N CYS A 76 -8.43 -20.33 -5.70
CA CYS A 76 -9.08 -20.42 -4.41
C CYS A 76 -9.77 -19.11 -4.03
N PRO A 77 -10.83 -19.15 -3.20
CA PRO A 77 -11.47 -17.96 -2.69
C PRO A 77 -10.46 -17.03 -1.99
N GLY A 78 -10.61 -15.73 -2.21
CA GLY A 78 -9.84 -14.70 -1.51
C GLY A 78 -10.34 -14.45 -0.09
N ALA A 79 -9.52 -13.80 0.73
CA ALA A 79 -9.95 -13.34 2.05
C ALA A 79 -11.01 -12.25 1.93
N VAL A 80 -11.95 -12.22 2.86
CA VAL A 80 -12.90 -11.11 3.04
C VAL A 80 -12.39 -10.23 4.17
N TYR A 81 -12.16 -8.97 3.87
CA TYR A 81 -11.69 -7.99 4.85
C TYR A 81 -12.89 -7.25 5.44
N THR A 82 -13.01 -7.28 6.76
CA THR A 82 -14.01 -6.51 7.52
C THR A 82 -13.37 -5.36 8.30
N ASN A 83 -12.06 -5.32 8.34
CA ASN A 83 -11.25 -4.35 9.05
C ASN A 83 -9.86 -4.23 8.41
N VAL A 84 -9.02 -3.43 9.02
CA VAL A 84 -7.59 -3.27 8.71
C VAL A 84 -6.77 -3.76 9.90
N GLU A 85 -5.70 -4.49 9.64
CA GLU A 85 -4.82 -5.03 10.68
C GLU A 85 -3.34 -4.80 10.38
N THR A 86 -2.57 -4.55 11.44
CA THR A 86 -1.10 -4.40 11.38
C THR A 86 -0.46 -5.13 12.56
N LEU A 87 0.62 -5.86 12.29
CA LEU A 87 1.43 -6.50 13.34
C LEU A 87 2.41 -5.48 13.91
N VAL A 88 2.46 -5.38 15.23
CA VAL A 88 3.34 -4.47 15.99
C VAL A 88 4.19 -5.27 16.94
N LEU A 89 5.49 -4.94 17.02
CA LEU A 89 6.42 -5.47 18.01
C LEU A 89 7.24 -4.35 18.66
N ASP A 90 7.82 -4.63 19.80
CA ASP A 90 8.81 -3.74 20.40
C ASP A 90 10.10 -3.75 19.56
N TYR A 91 10.69 -2.60 19.36
CA TYR A 91 11.97 -2.46 18.65
C TYR A 91 13.05 -1.92 19.61
N PRO A 92 14.28 -2.43 19.58
CA PRO A 92 14.83 -3.40 18.62
C PRO A 92 14.69 -4.87 19.04
N THR A 93 14.04 -5.16 20.17
CA THR A 93 14.01 -6.50 20.77
C THR A 93 13.14 -7.51 20.02
N LEU A 94 12.23 -7.05 19.16
CA LEU A 94 11.24 -7.84 18.42
C LEU A 94 10.37 -8.71 19.33
N THR A 95 10.06 -8.19 20.52
CA THR A 95 9.23 -8.83 21.55
C THR A 95 7.81 -8.31 21.54
N ASN A 96 6.93 -8.92 22.33
CA ASN A 96 5.55 -8.51 22.54
C ASN A 96 4.74 -8.31 21.23
N PRO A 97 4.71 -9.32 20.33
CA PRO A 97 3.93 -9.22 19.10
C PRO A 97 2.44 -9.05 19.43
N LYS A 98 1.80 -8.06 18.80
CA LYS A 98 0.35 -7.83 18.89
C LYS A 98 -0.20 -7.46 17.52
N ILE A 99 -1.46 -7.78 17.25
CA ILE A 99 -2.22 -7.21 16.14
C ILE A 99 -2.97 -5.98 16.66
N ILE A 100 -2.80 -4.86 15.97
CA ILE A 100 -3.67 -3.69 16.10
C ILE A 100 -4.66 -3.70 14.94
N ALA A 101 -5.89 -3.27 15.19
CA ALA A 101 -6.96 -3.32 14.20
C ALA A 101 -7.83 -2.07 14.26
N THR A 102 -8.45 -1.74 13.13
CA THR A 102 -9.46 -0.67 13.02
C THR A 102 -10.49 -1.02 11.96
N ASP A 103 -11.72 -0.58 12.17
CA ASP A 103 -12.85 -0.69 11.26
C ASP A 103 -13.10 0.58 10.41
N MET A 104 -12.22 1.59 10.51
CA MET A 104 -12.30 2.81 9.70
C MET A 104 -12.13 2.55 8.20
N ALA A 105 -11.50 1.45 7.83
CA ALA A 105 -11.33 1.00 6.45
C ALA A 105 -11.33 -0.53 6.41
N GLN A 106 -11.35 -1.08 5.20
CA GLN A 106 -11.31 -2.53 4.98
C GLN A 106 -10.23 -2.84 3.93
N GLY A 107 -9.38 -3.81 4.20
CA GLY A 107 -8.37 -4.21 3.25
C GLY A 107 -7.04 -4.65 3.87
N ALA A 108 -6.16 -5.09 3.00
CA ALA A 108 -4.81 -5.51 3.36
C ALA A 108 -3.91 -4.29 3.63
N THR A 109 -2.94 -4.48 4.51
CA THR A 109 -1.91 -3.48 4.83
C THR A 109 -0.55 -3.86 4.24
N ASN A 110 -0.54 -4.75 3.24
CA ASN A 110 0.63 -5.06 2.44
C ASN A 110 0.49 -4.48 1.03
N GLY A 111 1.61 -4.05 0.44
CA GLY A 111 1.68 -3.64 -0.95
C GLY A 111 2.18 -4.75 -1.87
N TYR A 112 1.81 -4.68 -3.16
CA TYR A 112 2.41 -5.56 -4.16
C TYR A 112 3.67 -4.90 -4.72
N ARG A 113 4.82 -5.19 -4.09
CA ARG A 113 6.14 -4.65 -4.47
C ARG A 113 6.28 -3.13 -4.31
N THR A 114 5.40 -2.51 -3.50
CA THR A 114 5.40 -1.07 -3.24
C THR A 114 5.23 -0.85 -1.75
N PRO A 115 5.94 0.09 -1.13
CA PRO A 115 5.71 0.43 0.27
C PRO A 115 4.30 0.98 0.47
N VAL A 116 3.63 0.51 1.51
CA VAL A 116 2.30 0.98 1.91
C VAL A 116 2.35 1.89 3.13
N ALA A 117 3.42 1.81 3.92
CA ALA A 117 3.56 2.55 5.15
C ALA A 117 4.88 3.33 5.19
N TYR A 118 4.84 4.49 5.82
CA TYR A 118 5.99 5.33 6.10
C TYR A 118 5.88 5.96 7.47
N THR A 119 7.01 6.12 8.13
CA THR A 119 7.13 6.94 9.33
C THR A 119 7.39 8.38 8.91
N ASP A 120 6.63 9.32 9.45
CA ASP A 120 6.82 10.73 9.21
C ASP A 120 7.91 11.35 10.10
N ASP A 121 8.12 12.66 9.92
CA ASP A 121 9.12 13.41 10.68
C ASP A 121 8.74 13.63 12.16
N LEU A 122 7.50 13.32 12.55
CA LEU A 122 6.96 13.45 13.91
C LEU A 122 6.95 12.11 14.66
N GLY A 123 7.23 11.00 13.97
CA GLY A 123 7.26 9.65 14.52
C GLY A 123 5.92 8.92 14.44
N ASP A 124 4.95 9.44 13.71
CA ASP A 124 3.71 8.75 13.38
C ASP A 124 3.88 7.90 12.10
N VAL A 125 3.09 6.83 11.98
CA VAL A 125 3.08 5.99 10.77
C VAL A 125 1.83 6.26 9.96
N TYR A 126 1.99 6.54 8.67
CA TYR A 126 0.91 6.66 7.71
C TYR A 126 0.91 5.47 6.77
N GLN A 127 -0.23 4.81 6.68
CA GLN A 127 -0.39 3.56 5.96
C GLN A 127 -1.56 3.64 4.99
N ILE A 128 -1.29 3.43 3.69
CA ILE A 128 -2.36 3.31 2.69
C ILE A 128 -2.92 1.88 2.70
N ILE A 129 -4.23 1.77 2.56
CA ILE A 129 -4.90 0.48 2.59
C ILE A 129 -4.96 -0.08 1.17
N SER A 130 -4.44 -1.28 1.00
CA SER A 130 -4.52 -2.04 -0.24
C SER A 130 -5.91 -2.62 -0.39
N VAL A 131 -6.67 -2.08 -1.33
CA VAL A 131 -8.08 -2.45 -1.57
C VAL A 131 -8.16 -3.78 -2.31
N PRO A 132 -8.86 -4.80 -1.78
CA PRO A 132 -8.96 -6.10 -2.42
C PRO A 132 -9.92 -6.12 -3.63
N ASP A 133 -10.91 -5.22 -3.67
CA ASP A 133 -11.86 -5.06 -4.77
C ASP A 133 -12.46 -3.64 -4.82
N ASN A 134 -13.36 -3.38 -5.79
CA ASN A 134 -13.93 -2.06 -6.05
C ASN A 134 -15.00 -1.62 -5.04
N ASN A 135 -15.37 -2.46 -4.07
CA ASN A 135 -16.46 -2.16 -3.12
C ASN A 135 -15.94 -1.42 -1.89
N TYR A 136 -14.63 -1.28 -1.75
CA TYR A 136 -14.00 -0.64 -0.60
C TYR A 136 -13.27 0.63 -1.02
N ASP A 137 -13.44 1.68 -0.22
CA ASP A 137 -12.71 2.92 -0.40
C ASP A 137 -11.23 2.76 -0.02
N THR A 138 -10.37 3.48 -0.73
CA THR A 138 -8.95 3.58 -0.38
C THR A 138 -8.75 4.67 0.67
N HIS A 139 -8.19 4.29 1.81
CA HIS A 139 -7.87 5.18 2.91
C HIS A 139 -6.35 5.27 3.13
N ILE A 140 -5.89 6.42 3.64
CA ILE A 140 -4.63 6.53 4.35
C ILE A 140 -4.97 6.64 5.83
N LEU A 141 -4.49 5.66 6.62
CA LEU A 141 -4.69 5.61 8.06
C LEU A 141 -3.43 6.06 8.79
N LYS A 142 -3.62 6.57 9.99
CA LYS A 142 -2.54 6.98 10.89
C LYS A 142 -2.42 6.02 12.05
N ILE A 143 -1.19 5.63 12.38
CA ILE A 143 -0.85 4.90 13.60
C ILE A 143 0.00 5.83 14.47
N SER A 144 -0.42 6.04 15.69
CA SER A 144 0.27 6.88 16.68
C SER A 144 0.32 6.16 18.02
N ASN A 145 1.44 6.25 18.74
CA ASN A 145 1.60 5.60 20.03
C ASN A 145 1.32 4.09 20.06
N GLY A 146 1.54 3.40 18.95
CA GLY A 146 1.40 1.95 18.85
C GLY A 146 -0.02 1.45 18.60
N ASP A 147 -0.94 2.32 18.15
CA ASP A 147 -2.30 1.96 17.77
C ASP A 147 -2.85 2.89 16.67
N TYR A 148 -3.94 2.48 15.99
CA TYR A 148 -4.60 3.34 15.02
C TYR A 148 -5.23 4.56 15.69
N ASP A 149 -5.03 5.73 15.08
CA ASP A 149 -5.64 6.98 15.51
C ASP A 149 -7.08 7.07 14.95
N ALA A 150 -8.07 6.73 15.79
CA ALA A 150 -9.47 6.73 15.41
C ALA A 150 -10.03 8.13 15.04
N SER A 151 -9.28 9.20 15.32
CA SER A 151 -9.65 10.57 14.92
C SER A 151 -9.13 10.95 13.54
N TYR A 152 -8.25 10.13 12.96
CA TYR A 152 -7.64 10.39 11.67
C TYR A 152 -8.31 9.54 10.59
N ASP A 153 -9.15 10.17 9.79
CA ASP A 153 -9.75 9.60 8.59
C ASP A 153 -9.31 10.40 7.35
N PHE A 154 -8.72 9.70 6.38
CA PHE A 154 -8.32 10.26 5.10
C PHE A 154 -8.80 9.33 3.98
N ASN A 155 -10.08 9.46 3.62
CA ASN A 155 -10.70 8.71 2.52
C ASN A 155 -10.28 9.33 1.19
N LEU A 156 -9.39 8.64 0.47
CA LEU A 156 -8.85 9.10 -0.80
C LEU A 156 -9.89 9.01 -1.93
N SER A 157 -10.79 8.01 -1.89
CA SER A 157 -11.86 7.86 -2.88
C SER A 157 -12.83 9.03 -2.83
N ASP A 158 -13.28 9.41 -1.63
CA ASP A 158 -14.15 10.55 -1.43
C ASP A 158 -13.55 11.87 -1.91
N LEU A 159 -12.26 12.10 -1.58
CA LEU A 159 -11.57 13.33 -1.94
C LEU A 159 -11.27 13.45 -3.44
N LEU A 160 -11.08 12.34 -4.13
CA LEU A 160 -10.92 12.31 -5.59
C LEU A 160 -12.26 12.32 -6.33
N GLY A 161 -13.35 11.92 -5.67
CA GLY A 161 -14.71 11.93 -6.20
C GLY A 161 -15.06 10.75 -7.10
N PHE A 162 -14.29 9.65 -7.01
CA PHE A 162 -14.53 8.38 -7.71
C PHE A 162 -13.84 7.24 -6.95
N ASN A 163 -14.23 6.00 -7.23
CA ASN A 163 -13.62 4.84 -6.60
C ASN A 163 -12.16 4.65 -7.02
N VAL A 164 -11.31 4.42 -6.05
CA VAL A 164 -9.84 4.30 -6.24
C VAL A 164 -9.35 3.02 -5.62
N ALA A 165 -8.40 2.40 -6.29
CA ALA A 165 -7.56 1.36 -5.71
C ALA A 165 -6.08 1.79 -5.78
N SER A 166 -5.30 1.40 -4.79
CA SER A 166 -3.86 1.65 -4.76
C SER A 166 -3.11 0.48 -4.13
N ASN A 167 -1.91 0.21 -4.62
CA ASN A 167 -1.03 -0.82 -4.07
C ASN A 167 0.10 -0.24 -3.20
N GLY A 168 0.11 1.07 -2.97
CA GLY A 168 1.11 1.74 -2.17
C GLY A 168 1.29 3.21 -2.54
N TRP A 169 2.25 3.87 -1.93
CA TRP A 169 2.51 5.29 -2.14
C TRP A 169 3.98 5.65 -1.89
N PHE A 170 4.34 6.90 -2.08
CA PHE A 170 5.70 7.42 -1.87
C PHE A 170 5.64 8.64 -0.96
N TYR A 171 6.16 8.53 0.25
CA TYR A 171 6.33 9.66 1.15
C TYR A 171 7.58 10.45 0.78
N VAL A 172 7.47 11.77 0.71
CA VAL A 172 8.57 12.66 0.30
C VAL A 172 9.01 13.63 1.40
N GLY A 173 8.42 13.55 2.60
CA GLY A 173 8.70 14.40 3.77
C GLY A 173 7.64 15.48 4.01
N ASN A 174 7.62 16.04 5.20
CA ASN A 174 6.71 17.13 5.62
C ASN A 174 5.22 16.83 5.41
N GLY A 175 4.79 15.58 5.58
CA GLY A 175 3.41 15.16 5.34
C GLY A 175 3.03 14.98 3.87
N ILE A 176 3.92 15.23 2.93
CA ILE A 176 3.64 15.14 1.50
C ILE A 176 3.98 13.76 0.97
N GLY A 177 3.12 13.26 0.09
CA GLY A 177 3.34 12.01 -0.62
C GLY A 177 2.70 11.98 -2.01
N TYR A 178 3.01 10.94 -2.75
CA TYR A 178 2.46 10.68 -4.08
C TYR A 178 1.87 9.29 -4.13
N VAL A 179 0.62 9.20 -4.55
CA VAL A 179 -0.16 7.97 -4.61
C VAL A 179 -0.45 7.63 -6.07
N PRO A 180 0.19 6.60 -6.63
CA PRO A 180 -0.33 5.98 -7.84
C PRO A 180 -1.65 5.28 -7.51
N TYR A 181 -2.68 5.55 -8.30
CA TYR A 181 -4.00 5.00 -8.10
C TYR A 181 -4.65 4.56 -9.42
N ALA A 182 -5.47 3.52 -9.35
CA ALA A 182 -6.38 3.13 -10.41
C ALA A 182 -7.75 3.76 -10.17
N ASN A 183 -8.38 4.30 -11.21
CA ASN A 183 -9.80 4.65 -11.17
C ASN A 183 -10.62 3.39 -11.46
N THR A 184 -11.19 2.79 -10.41
CA THR A 184 -11.90 1.51 -10.52
C THR A 184 -13.29 1.64 -11.14
N ASP A 185 -13.85 2.85 -11.25
CA ASP A 185 -15.08 3.09 -12.00
C ASP A 185 -14.92 2.89 -13.52
N LEU A 186 -13.67 2.87 -14.00
CA LEU A 186 -13.35 2.69 -15.43
C LEU A 186 -13.13 1.23 -15.82
N SER A 187 -12.84 0.33 -14.87
CA SER A 187 -12.59 -1.08 -15.15
C SER A 187 -12.68 -1.95 -13.90
N ASP A 188 -13.46 -3.01 -13.95
CA ASP A 188 -13.49 -4.04 -12.90
C ASP A 188 -12.15 -4.79 -12.81
N ASP A 189 -11.42 -4.91 -13.93
CA ASP A 189 -10.06 -5.46 -13.98
C ASP A 189 -9.00 -4.36 -13.86
N TRP A 190 -9.17 -3.46 -12.90
CA TRP A 190 -8.31 -2.30 -12.69
C TRP A 190 -6.83 -2.67 -12.50
N PHE A 191 -6.57 -3.87 -11.96
CA PHE A 191 -5.20 -4.34 -11.71
C PHE A 191 -4.41 -4.55 -13.02
N ASN A 192 -5.08 -4.96 -14.09
CA ASN A 192 -4.46 -5.22 -15.40
C ASN A 192 -4.78 -4.13 -16.44
N ALA A 193 -5.68 -3.20 -16.11
CA ALA A 193 -6.12 -2.17 -17.05
C ALA A 193 -5.25 -0.89 -16.97
N SER A 194 -5.17 -0.17 -18.10
CA SER A 194 -4.51 1.14 -18.17
C SER A 194 -5.46 2.25 -17.70
N VAL A 195 -5.82 2.23 -16.42
CA VAL A 195 -6.74 3.18 -15.77
C VAL A 195 -6.09 3.92 -14.59
N TRP A 196 -4.77 3.94 -14.59
CA TRP A 196 -3.97 4.49 -13.49
C TRP A 196 -3.56 5.94 -13.73
N SER A 197 -3.38 6.65 -12.64
CA SER A 197 -2.84 8.00 -12.58
C SER A 197 -2.11 8.23 -11.26
N ILE A 198 -1.80 9.49 -10.94
CA ILE A 198 -1.05 9.85 -9.74
C ILE A 198 -1.74 11.02 -9.06
N ALA A 199 -1.88 10.95 -7.74
CA ALA A 199 -2.30 12.05 -6.88
C ALA A 199 -1.16 12.47 -5.95
N ARG A 200 -1.04 13.77 -5.68
CA ARG A 200 -0.28 14.31 -4.55
C ARG A 200 -1.19 14.37 -3.34
N VAL A 201 -0.71 13.92 -2.21
CA VAL A 201 -1.43 13.95 -0.93
C VAL A 201 -0.66 14.75 0.11
N ASP A 202 -1.37 15.43 0.98
CA ASP A 202 -0.85 16.02 2.22
C ASP A 202 -1.56 15.33 3.38
N VAL A 203 -0.84 14.44 4.07
CA VAL A 203 -1.43 13.63 5.16
C VAL A 203 -1.64 14.44 6.43
N TYR A 204 -0.96 15.59 6.60
CA TYR A 204 -1.20 16.46 7.76
C TYR A 204 -2.49 17.27 7.61
N ASN A 205 -2.71 17.83 6.41
CA ASN A 205 -3.88 18.64 6.10
C ASN A 205 -5.06 17.83 5.51
N LYS A 206 -4.85 16.54 5.22
CA LYS A 206 -5.80 15.65 4.58
C LYS A 206 -6.34 16.23 3.26
N THR A 207 -5.43 16.67 2.39
CA THR A 207 -5.77 17.20 1.07
C THR A 207 -5.18 16.33 -0.04
N VAL A 208 -5.84 16.36 -1.19
CA VAL A 208 -5.42 15.62 -2.39
C VAL A 208 -5.44 16.54 -3.60
N VAL A 209 -4.43 16.40 -4.44
CA VAL A 209 -4.37 17.05 -5.75
C VAL A 209 -4.25 15.97 -6.82
N ASN A 210 -5.27 15.84 -7.65
CA ASN A 210 -5.24 14.96 -8.82
C ASN A 210 -4.34 15.61 -9.89
N LEU A 211 -3.17 15.02 -10.14
CA LEU A 211 -2.17 15.61 -11.03
C LEU A 211 -2.57 15.50 -12.51
N ASN A 212 -2.20 16.50 -13.31
CA ASN A 212 -2.45 16.53 -14.75
C ASN A 212 -1.43 15.69 -15.56
N VAL A 213 -1.11 14.50 -15.05
CA VAL A 213 -0.34 13.47 -15.78
C VAL A 213 -1.30 12.65 -16.67
N PRO A 214 -0.77 11.84 -17.60
CA PRO A 214 -1.60 10.91 -18.37
C PRO A 214 -2.48 10.04 -17.45
N LYS A 215 -3.69 9.67 -17.93
CA LYS A 215 -4.68 8.90 -17.16
C LYS A 215 -4.83 7.46 -17.67
N ASP A 216 -4.03 7.09 -18.65
CA ASP A 216 -4.00 5.78 -19.31
C ASP A 216 -2.73 5.00 -18.95
N LEU A 217 -2.30 5.12 -17.69
CA LEU A 217 -1.12 4.45 -17.15
C LEU A 217 -1.50 3.05 -16.65
N TRP A 218 -0.48 2.21 -16.53
CA TRP A 218 -0.55 0.94 -15.82
C TRP A 218 0.55 0.93 -14.74
N LEU A 219 0.15 1.13 -13.49
CA LEU A 219 1.05 1.40 -12.37
C LEU A 219 0.89 0.40 -11.23
N THR A 220 0.68 -0.88 -11.53
CA THR A 220 0.45 -1.92 -10.51
C THR A 220 1.72 -2.32 -9.76
N GLN A 221 2.91 -2.00 -10.29
CA GLN A 221 4.19 -2.37 -9.69
C GLN A 221 5.12 -1.17 -9.72
N TYR A 222 5.49 -0.66 -8.52
CA TYR A 222 6.16 0.63 -8.41
C TYR A 222 7.57 0.52 -7.89
N GLN A 223 8.48 0.36 -8.79
CA GLN A 223 9.90 0.59 -8.49
C GLN A 223 10.46 1.64 -9.46
N ASN A 224 9.64 2.63 -9.78
CA ASN A 224 9.88 3.59 -10.84
C ASN A 224 9.96 5.03 -10.34
N ALA A 225 10.15 5.23 -9.04
CA ALA A 225 10.20 6.54 -8.43
C ALA A 225 11.35 6.67 -7.43
N VAL A 226 11.84 7.90 -7.24
CA VAL A 226 12.86 8.24 -6.27
C VAL A 226 12.67 9.66 -5.74
N VAL A 227 12.98 9.86 -4.46
CA VAL A 227 13.06 11.17 -3.83
C VAL A 227 14.53 11.58 -3.72
N LYS A 228 14.90 12.73 -4.25
CA LYS A 228 16.25 13.27 -4.18
C LYS A 228 16.25 14.81 -4.25
N ASP A 229 17.06 15.45 -3.41
CA ASP A 229 17.26 16.90 -3.40
C ASP A 229 15.93 17.70 -3.34
N GLY A 230 14.97 17.26 -2.52
CA GLY A 230 13.68 17.92 -2.35
C GLY A 230 12.75 17.83 -3.57
N LYS A 231 13.00 16.91 -4.48
CA LYS A 231 12.16 16.63 -5.65
C LYS A 231 11.74 15.16 -5.67
N PHE A 232 10.59 14.90 -6.27
CA PHE A 232 10.11 13.56 -6.55
C PHE A 232 10.22 13.26 -8.05
N TYR A 233 10.91 12.19 -8.37
CA TYR A 233 11.16 11.75 -9.75
C TYR A 233 10.41 10.44 -9.97
N MET A 234 9.63 10.38 -11.04
CA MET A 234 8.90 9.17 -11.39
C MET A 234 8.93 8.94 -12.91
N SER A 235 9.19 7.70 -13.33
CA SER A 235 9.02 7.33 -14.72
C SER A 235 7.52 7.15 -15.04
N ILE A 236 7.03 7.89 -16.03
CA ILE A 236 5.65 7.83 -16.47
C ILE A 236 5.64 7.53 -17.96
N THR A 237 5.13 6.34 -18.29
CA THR A 237 5.08 5.82 -19.66
C THR A 237 3.66 5.39 -19.97
N PRO A 238 2.89 6.20 -20.70
CA PRO A 238 1.56 5.80 -21.16
C PRO A 238 1.63 4.57 -22.07
N THR A 239 0.58 3.77 -22.08
CA THR A 239 0.54 2.54 -22.84
C THR A 239 0.73 2.81 -24.35
N GLY A 240 1.72 2.17 -24.94
CA GLY A 240 1.98 2.20 -26.38
C GLY A 240 2.72 3.43 -26.92
N VAL A 241 3.14 4.38 -26.08
CA VAL A 241 3.88 5.58 -26.49
C VAL A 241 5.12 5.83 -25.65
N ASP A 242 6.03 6.68 -26.13
CA ASP A 242 7.20 7.10 -25.35
C ASP A 242 6.77 7.85 -24.08
N GLY A 243 7.48 7.60 -22.99
CA GLY A 243 7.29 8.27 -21.72
C GLY A 243 8.36 9.30 -21.40
N ASN A 244 8.31 9.79 -20.18
CA ASN A 244 9.33 10.69 -19.61
C ASN A 244 9.58 10.38 -18.13
N VAL A 245 10.73 10.78 -17.62
CA VAL A 245 10.90 11.01 -16.19
C VAL A 245 10.20 12.33 -15.85
N TYR A 246 9.19 12.26 -15.00
CA TYR A 246 8.51 13.45 -14.47
C TYR A 246 9.21 13.88 -13.19
N ILE A 247 9.41 15.17 -13.04
CA ILE A 247 10.11 15.79 -11.91
C ILE A 247 9.12 16.72 -11.24
N PHE A 248 8.58 16.32 -10.10
CA PHE A 248 7.54 17.05 -9.41
C PHE A 248 8.12 18.03 -8.40
N ASP A 249 7.53 19.23 -8.33
CA ASP A 249 7.76 20.18 -7.24
C ASP A 249 6.89 19.77 -6.04
N ILE A 250 7.54 19.22 -5.00
CA ILE A 250 6.85 18.71 -3.81
C ILE A 250 6.17 19.81 -2.98
N ASN A 251 6.56 21.07 -3.15
CA ASN A 251 6.01 22.21 -2.40
C ASN A 251 4.81 22.88 -3.09
N SER A 252 4.43 22.42 -4.29
CA SER A 252 3.33 23.02 -5.05
C SER A 252 2.07 22.17 -4.98
N GLU A 253 0.91 22.83 -4.86
CA GLU A 253 -0.42 22.24 -5.00
C GLU A 253 -1.00 22.42 -6.42
N ASP A 254 -0.24 23.02 -7.35
CA ASP A 254 -0.65 23.10 -8.75
C ASP A 254 -0.60 21.69 -9.37
N PRO A 255 -1.70 21.18 -9.95
CA PRO A 255 -1.71 19.88 -10.62
C PRO A 255 -0.75 19.76 -11.80
N ASN A 256 -0.18 20.88 -12.28
CA ASN A 256 0.80 20.94 -13.35
C ASN A 256 2.23 21.23 -12.83
N ALA A 257 2.47 21.20 -11.53
CA ALA A 257 3.79 21.51 -10.96
C ALA A 257 4.79 20.36 -11.18
N PHE A 258 5.08 20.06 -12.43
CA PHE A 258 6.09 19.11 -12.84
C PHE A 258 6.81 19.51 -14.13
N GLU A 259 8.01 19.01 -14.28
CA GLU A 259 8.80 19.11 -15.52
C GLU A 259 8.94 17.72 -16.15
N LYS A 260 9.01 17.66 -17.48
CA LYS A 260 9.32 16.44 -18.21
C LYS A 260 10.83 16.41 -18.48
N GLY A 261 11.52 15.51 -17.80
CA GLY A 261 12.94 15.26 -17.98
C GLY A 261 13.24 14.29 -19.12
N ALA A 262 14.15 13.35 -18.88
CA ALA A 262 14.61 12.40 -19.88
C ALA A 262 13.45 11.65 -20.56
N VAL A 263 13.56 11.48 -21.87
CA VAL A 263 12.60 10.70 -22.65
C VAL A 263 12.86 9.21 -22.44
N LEU A 264 11.82 8.48 -22.12
CA LEU A 264 11.82 7.02 -21.99
C LEU A 264 11.23 6.40 -23.24
N LYS A 265 12.07 5.74 -24.04
CA LYS A 265 11.60 5.06 -25.22
C LYS A 265 10.75 3.86 -24.85
N ASN A 266 9.56 3.77 -25.43
CA ASN A 266 8.67 2.64 -25.20
C ASN A 266 9.24 1.38 -25.86
N LEU A 267 9.84 0.55 -25.01
CA LEU A 267 10.37 -0.77 -25.39
C LEU A 267 9.52 -1.90 -24.84
N ALA A 268 8.21 -1.66 -24.62
CA ALA A 268 7.26 -2.50 -23.90
C ALA A 268 7.49 -2.52 -22.38
N GLU A 269 6.45 -2.18 -21.67
CA GLU A 269 6.16 -2.46 -20.25
C GLU A 269 7.27 -2.15 -19.21
N GLY A 270 7.02 -1.09 -18.45
CA GLY A 270 7.68 -0.82 -17.19
C GLY A 270 9.13 -0.35 -17.31
N THR A 271 9.37 0.85 -16.81
CA THR A 271 10.72 1.43 -16.75
C THR A 271 11.16 1.54 -15.31
N PHE A 272 12.28 0.91 -15.01
CA PHE A 272 12.98 1.11 -13.74
C PHE A 272 13.97 2.26 -13.89
N ILE A 273 13.97 3.19 -12.93
CA ILE A 273 14.96 4.27 -12.85
C ILE A 273 15.68 4.26 -11.50
N GLY A 274 16.96 4.57 -11.54
CA GLY A 274 17.77 4.86 -10.36
C GLY A 274 18.53 6.18 -10.59
N ILE A 275 18.67 6.97 -9.56
CA ILE A 275 19.44 8.21 -9.55
C ILE A 275 20.56 8.05 -8.53
N TYR A 276 21.80 8.19 -8.99
CA TYR A 276 23.01 8.04 -8.17
C TYR A 276 23.60 9.40 -7.80
#